data_5c833d111234271f3f10f5fb3cd6caa3
#
_entry.id   5c833d111234271f3f10f5fb3cd6caa3
#
_cell.length_a   1.000
_cell.length_b   1.000
_cell.length_c   1.000
_cell.angle_alpha   90.00
_cell.angle_beta   90.00
_cell.angle_gamma   90.00
#
_symmetry.space_group_name_H-M   'P 1'
#
loop_
_entity.id
_entity.type
_entity.pdbx_description
1 polymer ?
#
loop_
_entity_poly.entity_id
_entity_poly.type
_entity_poly.pdbx_seq_one_letter_code
_entity_poly.pdbx_strand_id
1 'polypeptide(L)'
;MTGRKRTGQGAGEPKSQQAGADAAISPPRELLAPVELCAVDGRLSSLARGFAKRPYVRAELTAAVGRRKRWNFVFISHPDVLVALALSSADYAGLAFLWMYDLKAGRFADFEQMVPLARGVKLGATLDDEAEFRHPRIHARWQRRGSDIEVTATIPDMGGSPVSLQLRFPLSPDDEHLYLVVPWSDTVFNYTGKLAAIPATGELSVGSQRYVFSPETTTASVDFTRGVWPYRIAWHWACGSGLVPDLRPGASGSGALRRVGLNFGAGWTDGTGVLENALYLDGKVYPLWEPIAFTFDTANLRAPWKLRTPNSDRVDLTFTPVFSRRQDTNLFVIRMMLDQVMGHFSGRIAVDREGGEREVIELDALPGIAEDHFARW
;
A
#
# COMPACT_ATOMS: atom_id res chain seq x y z
N MET A 1 58.50 -14.35 -10.76
CA MET A 1 58.19 -14.56 -9.34
C MET A 1 56.81 -13.99 -9.07
N THR A 2 55.88 -14.84 -9.08
CA THR A 2 54.63 -15.08 -8.34
C THR A 2 53.85 -13.82 -7.93
N GLY A 3 52.89 -13.44 -8.78
CA GLY A 3 51.78 -12.53 -8.45
C GLY A 3 50.65 -13.31 -7.76
N ARG A 4 50.36 -12.94 -6.53
CA ARG A 4 49.18 -13.43 -5.80
C ARG A 4 47.92 -12.67 -6.25
N LYS A 5 47.00 -13.35 -6.92
CA LYS A 5 45.63 -12.92 -7.12
C LYS A 5 44.89 -12.94 -5.78
N ARG A 6 44.45 -11.80 -5.28
CA ARG A 6 43.46 -11.71 -4.21
C ARG A 6 42.08 -11.96 -4.82
N THR A 7 41.51 -13.10 -4.53
CA THR A 7 40.11 -13.39 -4.76
C THR A 7 39.31 -12.61 -3.73
N GLY A 8 38.57 -11.59 -4.20
CA GLY A 8 37.56 -10.92 -3.38
C GLY A 8 36.42 -11.88 -3.09
N GLN A 9 36.26 -12.25 -1.83
CA GLN A 9 35.03 -12.86 -1.36
C GLN A 9 33.93 -11.77 -1.41
N GLY A 10 33.02 -11.92 -2.35
CA GLY A 10 31.77 -11.17 -2.38
C GLY A 10 30.99 -11.52 -1.09
N ALA A 11 30.65 -10.47 -0.34
CA ALA A 11 29.67 -10.58 0.72
C ALA A 11 28.35 -11.04 0.08
N GLY A 12 27.97 -12.29 0.34
CA GLY A 12 26.73 -12.86 -0.16
C GLY A 12 25.55 -11.99 0.28
N GLU A 13 24.76 -11.54 -0.68
CA GLU A 13 23.44 -10.96 -0.46
C GLU A 13 22.63 -11.99 0.33
N PRO A 14 21.84 -11.56 1.32
CA PRO A 14 20.97 -12.49 2.01
C PRO A 14 20.00 -13.02 0.95
N LYS A 15 20.08 -14.33 0.67
CA LYS A 15 19.03 -15.03 -0.07
C LYS A 15 17.73 -14.68 0.62
N SER A 16 16.72 -14.22 -0.14
CA SER A 16 15.37 -14.06 0.36
C SER A 16 15.01 -15.36 1.09
N GLN A 17 14.87 -15.29 2.39
CA GLN A 17 14.26 -16.39 3.12
C GLN A 17 12.85 -16.46 2.55
N GLN A 18 12.53 -17.55 1.84
CA GLN A 18 11.15 -17.96 1.70
C GLN A 18 10.60 -18.00 3.13
N ALA A 19 9.74 -17.03 3.46
CA ALA A 19 8.96 -17.10 4.68
C ALA A 19 8.28 -18.46 4.61
N GLY A 20 8.65 -19.34 5.52
CA GLY A 20 8.02 -20.65 5.60
C GLY A 20 6.54 -20.39 5.68
N ALA A 21 5.71 -21.17 4.98
CA ALA A 21 4.27 -21.04 4.99
C ALA A 21 3.80 -21.21 6.45
N ASP A 22 3.74 -20.10 7.19
CA ASP A 22 3.21 -20.11 8.53
C ASP A 22 1.74 -20.49 8.46
N ALA A 23 1.31 -21.28 9.41
CA ALA A 23 -0.09 -21.71 9.50
C ALA A 23 -1.00 -20.48 9.63
N ALA A 24 -2.25 -20.60 9.22
CA ALA A 24 -3.27 -19.61 9.51
C ALA A 24 -3.24 -19.25 11.00
N ILE A 25 -3.32 -17.96 11.31
CA ILE A 25 -3.33 -17.46 12.69
C ILE A 25 -4.78 -17.31 13.17
N SER A 26 -4.97 -17.40 14.49
CA SER A 26 -6.24 -16.99 15.06
C SER A 26 -6.46 -15.50 14.82
N PRO A 27 -7.70 -15.05 14.50
CA PRO A 27 -7.99 -13.64 14.35
C PRO A 27 -7.51 -12.84 15.57
N PRO A 28 -6.77 -11.73 15.37
CA PRO A 28 -6.41 -10.84 16.46
C PRO A 28 -7.68 -10.24 17.09
N ARG A 29 -7.53 -9.60 18.26
CA ARG A 29 -8.64 -8.88 18.89
C ARG A 29 -9.15 -7.77 17.98
N GLU A 30 -10.45 -7.71 17.74
CA GLU A 30 -11.09 -6.58 17.04
C GLU A 30 -11.29 -5.41 18.00
N LEU A 31 -10.88 -4.23 17.58
CA LEU A 31 -11.09 -2.97 18.28
C LEU A 31 -12.43 -2.39 17.82
N LEU A 32 -13.31 -2.11 18.75
CA LEU A 32 -14.68 -1.64 18.49
C LEU A 32 -14.92 -0.20 18.95
N ALA A 33 -13.89 0.47 19.49
CA ALA A 33 -13.97 1.84 20.00
C ALA A 33 -12.64 2.58 19.84
N PRO A 34 -12.67 3.92 19.83
CA PRO A 34 -11.46 4.75 19.73
C PRO A 34 -10.43 4.44 20.83
N VAL A 35 -9.14 4.42 20.43
CA VAL A 35 -8.01 4.14 21.31
C VAL A 35 -6.76 4.89 20.85
N GLU A 36 -5.93 5.30 21.81
CA GLU A 36 -4.60 5.87 21.54
C GLU A 36 -3.59 4.75 21.24
N LEU A 37 -2.80 4.92 20.17
CA LEU A 37 -1.74 3.97 19.79
C LEU A 37 -0.67 3.87 20.87
N CYS A 38 -0.26 4.99 21.45
CA CYS A 38 0.78 5.07 22.45
C CYS A 38 0.20 5.29 23.85
N ALA A 39 0.79 4.64 24.84
CA ALA A 39 0.63 5.00 26.25
C ALA A 39 1.37 6.31 26.57
N VAL A 40 1.17 6.84 27.78
CA VAL A 40 1.76 8.12 28.22
C VAL A 40 3.29 8.12 28.16
N ASP A 41 3.93 6.96 28.33
CA ASP A 41 5.37 6.76 28.23
C ASP A 41 5.88 6.60 26.78
N GLY A 42 5.00 6.68 25.79
CA GLY A 42 5.33 6.55 24.37
C GLY A 42 5.49 5.10 23.89
N ARG A 43 5.26 4.11 24.74
CA ARG A 43 5.24 2.70 24.36
C ARG A 43 3.89 2.34 23.70
N LEU A 44 3.86 1.23 23.00
CA LEU A 44 2.61 0.69 22.45
C LEU A 44 1.59 0.45 23.56
N SER A 45 0.42 1.05 23.43
CA SER A 45 -0.70 0.80 24.34
C SER A 45 -1.18 -0.64 24.19
N SER A 46 -1.34 -1.35 25.33
CA SER A 46 -1.93 -2.69 25.32
C SER A 46 -3.37 -2.69 24.82
N LEU A 47 -4.07 -1.56 24.95
CA LEU A 47 -5.45 -1.36 24.47
C LEU A 47 -5.52 -1.21 22.94
N ALA A 48 -4.42 -0.81 22.29
CA ALA A 48 -4.38 -0.64 20.85
C ALA A 48 -4.00 -1.92 20.07
N ARG A 49 -3.55 -2.99 20.77
CA ARG A 49 -3.18 -4.25 20.11
C ARG A 49 -4.37 -4.94 19.47
N GLY A 50 -4.32 -5.16 18.16
CA GLY A 50 -5.38 -5.81 17.42
C GLY A 50 -5.60 -5.21 16.05
N PHE A 51 -6.79 -5.41 15.52
CA PHE A 51 -7.24 -4.84 14.26
C PHE A 51 -8.60 -4.16 14.43
N ALA A 52 -8.97 -3.36 13.45
CA ALA A 52 -10.29 -2.76 13.34
C ALA A 52 -10.75 -2.72 11.88
N LYS A 53 -12.05 -2.68 11.68
CA LYS A 53 -12.66 -2.39 10.37
C LYS A 53 -12.91 -0.88 10.17
N ARG A 54 -12.64 -0.09 11.20
CA ARG A 54 -12.85 1.36 11.28
C ARG A 54 -11.59 2.05 11.80
N PRO A 55 -11.36 3.35 11.54
CA PRO A 55 -10.14 4.07 11.97
C PRO A 55 -10.17 4.44 13.46
N TYR A 56 -10.31 3.44 14.34
CA TYR A 56 -10.42 3.67 15.78
C TYR A 56 -9.09 4.02 16.47
N VAL A 57 -7.95 3.86 15.81
CA VAL A 57 -6.66 4.15 16.44
C VAL A 57 -6.19 5.55 16.08
N ARG A 58 -5.99 6.40 17.08
CA ARG A 58 -5.27 7.65 16.95
C ARG A 58 -3.77 7.37 17.10
N ALA A 59 -3.02 7.52 16.03
CA ALA A 59 -1.63 7.11 15.95
C ALA A 59 -0.64 8.27 16.18
N GLU A 60 -0.79 8.99 17.29
CA GLU A 60 0.17 9.98 17.72
C GLU A 60 1.44 9.29 18.26
N LEU A 61 2.59 9.53 17.59
CA LEU A 61 3.89 8.97 18.00
C LEU A 61 4.59 9.97 18.93
N THR A 62 4.52 9.74 20.22
CA THR A 62 5.02 10.66 21.25
C THR A 62 6.48 10.46 21.62
N ALA A 63 7.05 9.28 21.28
CA ALA A 63 8.45 8.93 21.57
C ALA A 63 9.23 8.57 20.29
N ALA A 64 10.46 8.09 20.44
CA ALA A 64 11.33 7.57 19.39
C ALA A 64 11.62 8.57 18.25
N VAL A 65 11.75 9.85 18.55
CA VAL A 65 12.16 10.88 17.58
C VAL A 65 13.45 10.43 16.86
N GLY A 66 13.49 10.58 15.54
CA GLY A 66 14.58 10.12 14.68
C GLY A 66 14.39 8.67 14.17
N ARG A 67 13.40 7.93 14.70
CA ARG A 67 13.12 6.55 14.30
C ARG A 67 11.70 6.34 13.77
N ARG A 68 10.85 7.34 13.83
CA ARG A 68 9.46 7.26 13.40
C ARG A 68 9.38 7.16 11.89
N LYS A 69 8.50 6.29 11.40
CA LYS A 69 8.16 6.14 9.99
C LYS A 69 6.68 6.44 9.83
N ARG A 70 6.38 7.34 8.90
CA ARG A 70 5.02 7.82 8.63
C ARG A 70 4.85 8.03 7.15
N TRP A 71 3.73 7.58 6.60
CA TRP A 71 3.35 7.90 5.22
C TRP A 71 1.85 7.90 5.00
N ASN A 72 1.44 8.66 4.02
CA ASN A 72 0.17 8.57 3.34
C ASN A 72 0.48 8.24 1.88
N PHE A 73 0.00 7.10 1.42
CA PHE A 73 0.13 6.65 0.04
C PHE A 73 -1.26 6.44 -0.54
N VAL A 74 -1.47 6.87 -1.78
CA VAL A 74 -2.68 6.57 -2.55
C VAL A 74 -2.30 6.01 -3.91
N PHE A 75 -2.95 4.92 -4.30
CA PHE A 75 -2.90 4.32 -5.61
C PHE A 75 -4.27 4.51 -6.28
N ILE A 76 -4.26 5.00 -7.51
CA ILE A 76 -5.44 5.27 -8.32
C ILE A 76 -5.43 4.29 -9.48
N SER A 77 -6.52 3.54 -9.59
CA SER A 77 -6.78 2.59 -10.66
C SER A 77 -7.86 3.14 -11.58
N HIS A 78 -7.48 3.40 -12.83
CA HIS A 78 -8.38 3.87 -13.90
C HIS A 78 -8.07 3.07 -15.18
N PRO A 79 -9.04 2.83 -16.08
CA PRO A 79 -8.84 2.02 -17.30
C PRO A 79 -7.72 2.52 -18.22
N ASP A 80 -7.40 3.81 -18.20
CA ASP A 80 -6.41 4.42 -19.08
C ASP A 80 -5.08 4.71 -18.38
N VAL A 81 -5.06 4.83 -17.05
CA VAL A 81 -3.87 5.25 -16.31
C VAL A 81 -3.83 4.69 -14.89
N LEU A 82 -2.67 4.26 -14.46
CA LEU A 82 -2.36 3.98 -13.07
C LEU A 82 -1.57 5.14 -12.50
N VAL A 83 -1.90 5.58 -11.29
CA VAL A 83 -1.21 6.71 -10.63
C VAL A 83 -0.94 6.36 -9.17
N ALA A 84 0.21 6.76 -8.65
CA ALA A 84 0.43 6.75 -7.21
C ALA A 84 1.07 8.04 -6.73
N LEU A 85 0.68 8.44 -5.53
CA LEU A 85 1.26 9.56 -4.79
C LEU A 85 1.57 9.11 -3.37
N ALA A 86 2.77 9.43 -2.90
CA ALA A 86 3.17 9.22 -1.51
C ALA A 86 3.72 10.50 -0.88
N LEU A 87 3.37 10.71 0.38
CA LEU A 87 3.97 11.69 1.27
C LEU A 87 4.52 10.94 2.48
N SER A 88 5.81 11.04 2.75
CA SER A 88 6.43 10.26 3.82
C SER A 88 7.44 11.05 4.64
N SER A 89 7.66 10.60 5.87
CA SER A 89 8.64 11.12 6.81
C SER A 89 9.27 9.99 7.60
N ALA A 90 10.59 9.99 7.64
CA ALA A 90 11.41 9.16 8.52
C ALA A 90 12.07 9.98 9.65
N ASP A 91 11.56 11.17 9.96
CA ASP A 91 12.09 12.22 10.82
C ASP A 91 13.38 12.86 10.25
N TYR A 92 14.42 12.08 9.96
CA TYR A 92 15.69 12.58 9.37
C TYR A 92 15.59 12.89 7.86
N ALA A 93 14.57 12.38 7.20
CA ALA A 93 14.27 12.64 5.78
C ALA A 93 12.77 12.66 5.55
N GLY A 94 12.33 13.50 4.63
CA GLY A 94 11.00 13.45 4.04
C GLY A 94 11.11 13.09 2.57
N LEU A 95 10.13 12.37 2.05
CA LEU A 95 10.07 11.97 0.67
C LEU A 95 8.64 12.16 0.16
N ALA A 96 8.50 12.77 -1.01
CA ALA A 96 7.28 12.71 -1.81
C ALA A 96 7.61 12.20 -3.19
N PHE A 97 6.75 11.36 -3.73
CA PHE A 97 6.80 10.97 -5.12
C PHE A 97 5.39 10.92 -5.74
N LEU A 98 5.35 11.15 -7.03
CA LEU A 98 4.20 10.85 -7.88
C LEU A 98 4.72 10.11 -9.09
N TRP A 99 4.06 9.00 -9.43
CA TRP A 99 4.27 8.35 -10.72
C TRP A 99 2.94 8.08 -11.42
N MET A 100 2.98 8.00 -12.73
CA MET A 100 1.87 7.57 -13.55
C MET A 100 2.32 6.59 -14.62
N TYR A 101 1.44 5.68 -15.01
CA TYR A 101 1.61 4.78 -16.14
C TYR A 101 0.39 4.83 -17.04
N ASP A 102 0.57 5.38 -18.25
CA ASP A 102 -0.45 5.39 -19.30
C ASP A 102 -0.57 3.99 -19.90
N LEU A 103 -1.67 3.33 -19.63
CA LEU A 103 -1.92 1.94 -20.06
C LEU A 103 -2.08 1.81 -21.58
N LYS A 104 -2.59 2.87 -22.25
CA LYS A 104 -2.79 2.88 -23.71
C LYS A 104 -1.50 3.17 -24.47
N ALA A 105 -0.74 4.16 -23.99
CA ALA A 105 0.52 4.56 -24.64
C ALA A 105 1.73 3.72 -24.18
N GLY A 106 1.60 2.93 -23.11
CA GLY A 106 2.72 2.21 -22.51
C GLY A 106 3.78 3.14 -21.94
N ARG A 107 3.40 4.34 -21.48
CA ARG A 107 4.33 5.39 -21.07
C ARG A 107 4.33 5.58 -19.57
N PHE A 108 5.50 5.46 -18.96
CA PHE A 108 5.76 5.76 -17.56
C PHE A 108 6.33 7.17 -17.40
N ALA A 109 5.91 7.87 -16.36
CA ALA A 109 6.53 9.10 -15.90
C ALA A 109 6.49 9.16 -14.37
N ASP A 110 7.57 9.66 -13.77
CA ASP A 110 7.64 9.84 -12.31
C ASP A 110 8.39 11.11 -11.92
N PHE A 111 8.11 11.52 -10.69
CA PHE A 111 8.80 12.61 -10.00
C PHE A 111 9.00 12.21 -8.55
N GLU A 112 10.19 12.51 -8.02
CA GLU A 112 10.55 12.28 -6.64
C GLU A 112 11.27 13.48 -6.05
N GLN A 113 10.96 13.80 -4.81
CA GLN A 113 11.66 14.83 -4.04
C GLN A 113 11.92 14.35 -2.63
N MET A 114 13.19 14.28 -2.28
CA MET A 114 13.64 14.07 -0.91
C MET A 114 14.04 15.40 -0.27
N VAL A 115 13.75 15.56 1.02
CA VAL A 115 14.16 16.72 1.83
C VAL A 115 14.80 16.26 3.13
N PRO A 116 15.92 16.86 3.55
CA PRO A 116 16.55 16.51 4.82
C PRO A 116 15.70 16.97 6.00
N LEU A 117 15.75 16.22 7.11
CA LEU A 117 15.03 16.49 8.36
C LEU A 117 13.53 16.67 8.18
N ALA A 118 12.96 16.05 7.14
CA ALA A 118 11.55 16.16 6.76
C ALA A 118 11.03 17.62 6.72
N ARG A 119 11.86 18.57 6.28
CA ARG A 119 11.49 19.99 6.18
C ARG A 119 10.34 20.17 5.18
N GLY A 120 9.26 20.87 5.64
CA GLY A 120 8.06 21.07 4.81
C GLY A 120 7.14 19.85 4.73
N VAL A 121 7.38 18.81 5.56
CA VAL A 121 6.52 17.64 5.67
C VAL A 121 5.70 17.69 6.95
N LYS A 122 4.38 17.60 6.81
CA LYS A 122 3.41 17.47 7.90
C LYS A 122 2.59 16.22 7.67
N LEU A 123 2.52 15.35 8.67
CA LEU A 123 1.71 14.13 8.64
C LEU A 123 1.04 13.97 10.01
N GLY A 124 -0.28 14.07 10.04
CA GLY A 124 -1.08 13.96 11.28
C GLY A 124 -1.20 12.54 11.80
N ALA A 125 -1.89 12.36 12.90
CA ALA A 125 -2.03 11.07 13.60
C ALA A 125 -3.09 10.15 12.99
N THR A 126 -4.01 10.71 12.22
CA THR A 126 -5.13 9.99 11.59
C THR A 126 -5.23 10.32 10.10
N LEU A 127 -6.05 9.57 9.36
CA LEU A 127 -6.37 9.89 7.96
C LEU A 127 -7.19 11.18 7.81
N ASP A 128 -7.90 11.59 8.86
CA ASP A 128 -8.69 12.82 8.87
C ASP A 128 -7.84 14.07 9.10
N ASP A 129 -6.64 13.90 9.65
CA ASP A 129 -5.71 14.99 9.87
C ASP A 129 -5.07 15.43 8.53
N GLU A 130 -4.75 16.71 8.46
CA GLU A 130 -4.04 17.24 7.31
C GLU A 130 -2.65 16.61 7.16
N ALA A 131 -2.31 16.24 5.90
CA ALA A 131 -0.95 15.91 5.50
C ALA A 131 -0.49 16.84 4.38
N GLU A 132 0.76 17.29 4.45
CA GLU A 132 1.32 18.21 3.45
C GLU A 132 2.80 17.87 3.20
N PHE A 133 3.20 17.98 1.94
CA PHE A 133 4.59 18.05 1.51
C PHE A 133 4.78 19.31 0.70
N ARG A 134 5.54 20.28 1.22
CA ARG A 134 5.77 21.58 0.60
C ARG A 134 7.24 21.74 0.20
N HIS A 135 7.48 21.82 -1.11
CA HIS A 135 8.77 22.12 -1.70
C HIS A 135 8.56 22.87 -3.03
N PRO A 136 9.48 23.76 -3.49
CA PRO A 136 9.31 24.47 -4.76
C PRO A 136 9.07 23.59 -5.99
N ARG A 137 9.55 22.34 -5.97
CA ARG A 137 9.39 21.38 -7.08
C ARG A 137 8.15 20.49 -6.96
N ILE A 138 7.51 20.42 -5.78
CA ILE A 138 6.28 19.68 -5.55
C ILE A 138 5.54 20.27 -4.36
N HIS A 139 4.24 20.49 -4.51
CA HIS A 139 3.34 20.77 -3.41
C HIS A 139 2.22 19.76 -3.43
N ALA A 140 2.14 18.94 -2.40
CA ALA A 140 1.10 17.93 -2.27
C ALA A 140 0.40 18.06 -0.92
N ARG A 141 -0.94 17.91 -0.92
CA ARG A 141 -1.78 18.03 0.26
C ARG A 141 -2.81 16.91 0.31
N TRP A 142 -3.13 16.52 1.52
CA TRP A 142 -4.17 15.58 1.87
C TRP A 142 -5.00 16.19 2.99
N GLN A 143 -6.29 16.32 2.81
CA GLN A 143 -7.15 16.99 3.78
C GLN A 143 -8.57 16.44 3.79
N ARG A 144 -9.19 16.41 4.97
CA ARG A 144 -10.60 16.09 5.13
C ARG A 144 -11.46 17.25 4.64
N ARG A 145 -12.49 16.98 3.83
CA ARG A 145 -13.50 17.92 3.37
C ARG A 145 -14.89 17.30 3.50
N GLY A 146 -15.56 17.56 4.61
CA GLY A 146 -16.83 16.90 4.93
C GLY A 146 -16.65 15.39 5.11
N SER A 147 -17.35 14.59 4.33
CA SER A 147 -17.22 13.12 4.29
C SER A 147 -16.02 12.62 3.46
N ASP A 148 -15.41 13.51 2.66
CA ASP A 148 -14.42 13.12 1.67
C ASP A 148 -12.99 13.43 2.11
N ILE A 149 -12.06 12.68 1.58
CA ILE A 149 -10.65 13.06 1.52
C ILE A 149 -10.39 13.71 0.16
N GLU A 150 -9.76 14.87 0.20
CA GLU A 150 -9.24 15.56 -0.96
C GLU A 150 -7.71 15.46 -0.97
N VAL A 151 -7.16 14.99 -2.09
CA VAL A 151 -5.72 14.87 -2.32
C VAL A 151 -5.37 15.71 -3.55
N THR A 152 -4.42 16.63 -3.38
CA THR A 152 -3.93 17.46 -4.48
C THR A 152 -2.43 17.35 -4.59
N ALA A 153 -1.89 17.43 -5.81
CA ALA A 153 -0.47 17.55 -6.04
C ALA A 153 -0.21 18.44 -7.25
N THR A 154 0.79 19.33 -7.14
CA THR A 154 1.31 20.14 -8.25
C THR A 154 2.80 19.94 -8.36
N ILE A 155 3.28 19.64 -9.57
CA ILE A 155 4.70 19.46 -9.90
C ILE A 155 4.96 20.34 -11.12
N PRO A 156 5.76 21.42 -10.99
CA PRO A 156 6.02 22.33 -12.11
C PRO A 156 6.68 21.66 -13.30
N ASP A 157 7.50 20.64 -13.04
CA ASP A 157 8.24 19.93 -14.09
C ASP A 157 8.42 18.45 -13.70
N MET A 158 7.75 17.57 -14.45
CA MET A 158 7.95 16.12 -14.44
C MET A 158 8.35 15.68 -15.85
N GLY A 159 9.66 15.62 -16.08
CA GLY A 159 10.20 15.23 -17.39
C GLY A 159 9.84 16.19 -18.54
N GLY A 160 9.80 17.50 -18.29
CA GLY A 160 9.46 18.54 -19.26
C GLY A 160 7.98 18.93 -19.29
N SER A 161 7.16 18.40 -18.41
CA SER A 161 5.72 18.68 -18.35
C SER A 161 5.25 19.04 -16.94
N PRO A 162 4.41 20.08 -16.78
CA PRO A 162 3.75 20.33 -15.51
C PRO A 162 2.70 19.27 -15.21
N VAL A 163 2.53 18.94 -13.91
CA VAL A 163 1.55 17.98 -13.44
C VAL A 163 0.64 18.61 -12.41
N SER A 164 -0.65 18.32 -12.53
CA SER A 164 -1.67 18.63 -11.54
C SER A 164 -2.54 17.42 -11.29
N LEU A 165 -2.60 16.99 -10.05
CA LEU A 165 -3.52 15.95 -9.56
C LEU A 165 -4.55 16.61 -8.64
N GLN A 166 -5.82 16.34 -8.90
CA GLN A 166 -6.92 16.59 -7.98
C GLN A 166 -7.70 15.29 -7.83
N LEU A 167 -7.77 14.78 -6.62
CA LEU A 167 -8.44 13.52 -6.32
C LEU A 167 -9.34 13.73 -5.11
N ARG A 168 -10.54 13.17 -5.18
CA ARG A 168 -11.47 13.12 -4.06
C ARG A 168 -12.06 11.73 -3.95
N PHE A 169 -12.12 11.21 -2.74
CA PHE A 169 -12.78 9.94 -2.45
C PHE A 169 -13.44 9.98 -1.07
N PRO A 170 -14.63 9.34 -0.92
CA PRO A 170 -15.33 9.30 0.36
C PRO A 170 -14.61 8.35 1.34
N LEU A 171 -14.64 8.72 2.63
CA LEU A 171 -14.44 7.78 3.72
C LEU A 171 -15.79 7.64 4.45
N SER A 172 -16.65 6.81 3.86
CA SER A 172 -17.97 6.56 4.41
C SER A 172 -17.86 5.83 5.75
N PRO A 173 -18.64 6.20 6.77
CA PRO A 173 -18.72 5.41 8.00
C PRO A 173 -19.30 4.02 7.78
N ASP A 174 -19.93 3.74 6.64
CA ASP A 174 -20.49 2.45 6.30
C ASP A 174 -19.51 1.52 5.59
N ASP A 175 -18.45 2.08 4.96
CA ASP A 175 -17.40 1.30 4.34
C ASP A 175 -16.43 0.74 5.40
N GLU A 176 -16.04 -0.51 5.23
CA GLU A 176 -15.09 -1.20 6.10
C GLU A 176 -13.74 -1.32 5.43
N HIS A 177 -12.68 -1.09 6.19
CA HIS A 177 -11.32 -1.26 5.74
C HIS A 177 -10.48 -1.97 6.81
N LEU A 178 -9.29 -2.45 6.46
CA LEU A 178 -8.41 -3.08 7.44
C LEU A 178 -7.53 -2.02 8.10
N TYR A 179 -7.66 -1.88 9.40
CA TYR A 179 -6.75 -1.12 10.24
C TYR A 179 -6.08 -2.06 11.23
N LEU A 180 -4.76 -1.98 11.35
CA LEU A 180 -3.99 -3.02 12.03
C LEU A 180 -2.86 -2.41 12.86
N VAL A 181 -2.65 -2.93 14.05
CA VAL A 181 -1.47 -2.65 14.88
C VAL A 181 -0.52 -3.84 14.83
N VAL A 182 0.68 -3.64 14.33
CA VAL A 182 1.75 -4.65 14.22
C VAL A 182 2.74 -4.46 15.36
N PRO A 183 2.75 -5.35 16.37
CA PRO A 183 3.56 -5.19 17.57
C PRO A 183 4.83 -6.05 17.52
N TRP A 184 5.93 -5.58 16.93
CA TRP A 184 7.22 -6.29 17.04
C TRP A 184 7.74 -6.28 18.49
N SER A 185 7.48 -5.19 19.21
CA SER A 185 7.68 -5.06 20.66
C SER A 185 6.86 -3.90 21.21
N ASP A 186 6.97 -3.61 22.51
CA ASP A 186 6.33 -2.43 23.10
C ASP A 186 6.92 -1.09 22.65
N THR A 187 8.13 -1.08 22.10
CA THR A 187 8.83 0.13 21.64
C THR A 187 9.06 0.16 20.13
N VAL A 188 8.78 -0.94 19.44
CA VAL A 188 8.90 -1.11 17.98
C VAL A 188 7.58 -1.67 17.50
N PHE A 189 6.79 -0.85 16.84
CA PHE A 189 5.42 -1.17 16.44
C PHE A 189 4.97 -0.30 15.27
N ASN A 190 3.92 -0.70 14.61
CA ASN A 190 3.31 0.08 13.53
C ASN A 190 1.79 0.02 13.61
N TYR A 191 1.14 1.13 13.30
CA TYR A 191 -0.26 1.18 12.94
C TYR A 191 -0.37 1.45 11.45
N THR A 192 -1.18 0.67 10.76
CA THR A 192 -1.43 0.83 9.33
C THR A 192 -2.93 0.75 9.04
N GLY A 193 -3.38 1.58 8.09
CA GLY A 193 -4.70 1.47 7.47
C GLY A 193 -4.51 1.05 6.02
N LYS A 194 -5.08 -0.10 5.66
CA LYS A 194 -5.11 -0.62 4.30
C LYS A 194 -6.54 -0.48 3.78
N LEU A 195 -6.73 0.43 2.85
CA LEU A 195 -8.02 0.74 2.28
C LEU A 195 -7.98 0.44 0.79
N ALA A 196 -9.02 -0.19 0.25
CA ALA A 196 -9.06 -0.47 -1.18
C ALA A 196 -10.49 -0.37 -1.73
N ALA A 197 -10.61 -0.34 -3.04
CA ALA A 197 -11.87 -0.27 -3.80
C ALA A 197 -12.75 0.93 -3.42
N ILE A 198 -12.14 2.06 -3.06
CA ILE A 198 -12.86 3.30 -2.74
C ILE A 198 -13.18 4.01 -4.06
N PRO A 199 -14.45 4.34 -4.37
CA PRO A 199 -14.79 5.10 -5.58
C PRO A 199 -14.12 6.47 -5.53
N ALA A 200 -13.53 6.91 -6.63
CA ALA A 200 -12.78 8.16 -6.66
C ALA A 200 -13.19 9.06 -7.83
N THR A 201 -13.10 10.37 -7.59
CA THR A 201 -13.39 11.42 -8.58
C THR A 201 -12.23 12.39 -8.69
N GLY A 202 -12.15 13.12 -9.80
CA GLY A 202 -11.14 14.15 -9.98
C GLY A 202 -10.45 14.10 -11.33
N GLU A 203 -9.20 14.50 -11.37
CA GLU A 203 -8.42 14.52 -12.62
C GLU A 203 -6.92 14.50 -12.39
N LEU A 204 -6.19 13.96 -13.37
CA LEU A 204 -4.76 14.12 -13.53
C LEU A 204 -4.48 14.83 -14.84
N SER A 205 -3.69 15.90 -14.81
CA SER A 205 -3.17 16.58 -15.99
C SER A 205 -1.64 16.45 -16.02
N VAL A 206 -1.09 16.06 -17.17
CA VAL A 206 0.36 15.99 -17.44
C VAL A 206 0.64 16.70 -18.77
N GLY A 207 1.15 17.91 -18.70
CA GLY A 207 1.24 18.79 -19.87
C GLY A 207 -0.14 19.05 -20.46
N SER A 208 -0.34 18.69 -21.73
CA SER A 208 -1.63 18.79 -22.42
C SER A 208 -2.53 17.55 -22.26
N GLN A 209 -2.03 16.47 -21.70
CA GLN A 209 -2.81 15.24 -21.52
C GLN A 209 -3.63 15.32 -20.22
N ARG A 210 -4.87 14.86 -20.27
CA ARG A 210 -5.81 14.89 -19.15
C ARG A 210 -6.51 13.55 -19.00
N TYR A 211 -6.60 13.06 -17.77
CA TYR A 211 -7.36 11.88 -17.35
C TYR A 211 -8.42 12.33 -16.35
N VAL A 212 -9.68 12.03 -16.63
CA VAL A 212 -10.82 12.39 -15.78
C VAL A 212 -11.27 11.16 -15.01
N PHE A 213 -11.35 11.27 -13.71
CA PHE A 213 -11.74 10.21 -12.79
C PHE A 213 -13.20 10.31 -12.42
N SER A 214 -13.93 9.23 -12.55
CA SER A 214 -15.32 9.11 -12.11
C SER A 214 -15.52 7.84 -11.27
N PRO A 215 -16.49 7.79 -10.37
CA PRO A 215 -16.71 6.65 -9.48
C PRO A 215 -17.12 5.38 -10.23
N GLU A 216 -17.60 5.53 -11.49
CA GLU A 216 -17.98 4.42 -12.36
C GLU A 216 -16.78 3.77 -13.06
N THR A 217 -15.61 4.40 -13.02
CA THR A 217 -14.41 3.91 -13.72
C THR A 217 -13.17 3.87 -12.82
N THR A 218 -13.17 4.59 -11.70
CA THR A 218 -11.96 4.85 -10.92
C THR A 218 -12.13 4.42 -9.49
N THR A 219 -11.12 3.71 -9.00
CA THR A 219 -11.01 3.38 -7.58
C THR A 219 -9.67 3.87 -7.01
N ALA A 220 -9.69 4.18 -5.71
CA ALA A 220 -8.49 4.48 -4.94
C ALA A 220 -8.21 3.38 -3.93
N SER A 221 -6.92 3.11 -3.71
CA SER A 221 -6.42 2.33 -2.58
C SER A 221 -5.47 3.20 -1.77
N VAL A 222 -5.52 3.07 -0.45
CA VAL A 222 -4.75 3.90 0.49
C VAL A 222 -3.91 3.00 1.40
N ASP A 223 -2.64 3.35 1.56
CA ASP A 223 -1.79 2.82 2.62
C ASP A 223 -1.36 3.97 3.55
N PHE A 224 -1.90 3.93 4.76
CA PHE A 224 -1.61 4.87 5.82
C PHE A 224 -0.75 4.18 6.90
N THR A 225 0.37 4.78 7.28
CA THR A 225 1.29 4.17 8.25
C THR A 225 1.82 5.18 9.25
N ARG A 226 1.84 4.78 10.52
CA ARG A 226 2.44 5.50 11.65
C ARG A 226 3.12 4.51 12.59
N GLY A 227 4.46 4.53 12.69
CA GLY A 227 5.15 3.57 13.53
C GLY A 227 6.61 3.89 13.85
N VAL A 228 7.17 3.08 14.72
CA VAL A 228 8.60 2.97 15.03
C VAL A 228 9.05 1.60 14.54
N TRP A 229 9.83 1.59 13.47
CA TRP A 229 10.11 0.37 12.71
C TRP A 229 11.43 -0.31 13.13
N PRO A 230 11.59 -1.63 12.90
CA PRO A 230 12.88 -2.31 13.02
C PRO A 230 13.93 -1.67 12.12
N TYR A 231 15.21 -1.69 12.56
CA TYR A 231 16.33 -1.12 11.79
C TYR A 231 16.51 -1.76 10.42
N ARG A 232 16.21 -3.05 10.31
CA ARG A 232 16.19 -3.78 9.03
C ARG A 232 14.86 -4.45 8.87
N ILE A 233 14.29 -4.33 7.69
CA ILE A 233 13.01 -4.94 7.36
C ILE A 233 12.95 -5.22 5.86
N ALA A 234 12.23 -6.27 5.50
CA ALA A 234 11.91 -6.59 4.13
C ALA A 234 10.44 -7.00 4.04
N TRP A 235 9.83 -6.74 2.91
CA TRP A 235 8.46 -7.20 2.64
C TRP A 235 8.21 -7.41 1.16
N HIS A 236 7.27 -8.28 0.88
CA HIS A 236 6.54 -8.29 -0.37
C HIS A 236 5.16 -7.70 -0.10
N TRP A 237 4.70 -6.86 -0.99
CA TRP A 237 3.38 -6.24 -0.89
C TRP A 237 2.69 -6.25 -2.23
N ALA A 238 1.36 -6.35 -2.22
CA ALA A 238 0.55 -6.22 -3.42
C ALA A 238 -0.78 -5.57 -3.06
N CYS A 239 -1.21 -4.61 -3.87
CA CYS A 239 -2.55 -4.07 -3.80
C CYS A 239 -3.14 -3.90 -5.19
N GLY A 240 -4.45 -4.03 -5.26
CA GLY A 240 -5.20 -3.81 -6.49
C GLY A 240 -6.62 -3.43 -6.18
N SER A 241 -7.22 -2.67 -7.06
CA SER A 241 -8.64 -2.34 -6.95
C SER A 241 -9.23 -1.96 -8.29
N GLY A 242 -10.53 -2.17 -8.44
CA GLY A 242 -11.24 -1.86 -9.66
C GLY A 242 -12.69 -2.28 -9.62
N LEU A 243 -13.34 -2.12 -10.75
CA LEU A 243 -14.70 -2.54 -10.99
C LEU A 243 -14.69 -3.82 -11.82
N VAL A 244 -15.36 -4.85 -11.33
CA VAL A 244 -15.49 -6.14 -12.02
C VAL A 244 -16.96 -6.44 -12.33
N PRO A 245 -17.27 -7.22 -13.38
CA PRO A 245 -18.63 -7.61 -13.68
C PRO A 245 -19.28 -8.37 -12.51
N ASP A 246 -20.54 -8.07 -12.23
CA ASP A 246 -21.34 -8.84 -11.28
C ASP A 246 -21.92 -10.08 -11.97
N LEU A 247 -21.31 -11.22 -11.75
CA LEU A 247 -21.71 -12.49 -12.35
C LEU A 247 -22.70 -13.30 -11.48
N ARG A 248 -23.23 -12.72 -10.39
CA ARG A 248 -24.17 -13.42 -9.52
C ARG A 248 -25.49 -13.71 -10.24
N PRO A 249 -26.13 -14.88 -9.99
CA PRO A 249 -27.47 -15.14 -10.45
C PRO A 249 -28.45 -14.08 -9.92
N GLY A 250 -29.18 -13.43 -10.81
CA GLY A 250 -30.16 -12.40 -10.43
C GLY A 250 -29.60 -11.00 -10.23
N ALA A 251 -28.31 -10.72 -10.54
CA ALA A 251 -27.81 -9.38 -10.62
C ALA A 251 -28.64 -8.56 -11.64
N SER A 252 -29.18 -7.43 -11.19
CA SER A 252 -30.11 -6.65 -11.98
C SER A 252 -29.44 -5.97 -13.16
N GLY A 253 -29.58 -6.56 -14.34
CA GLY A 253 -29.18 -6.00 -15.63
C GLY A 253 -27.81 -6.46 -16.12
N SER A 254 -27.70 -6.64 -17.44
CA SER A 254 -26.42 -6.87 -18.11
C SER A 254 -25.54 -5.64 -17.94
N GLY A 255 -24.44 -5.75 -17.17
CA GLY A 255 -23.48 -4.68 -16.98
C GLY A 255 -23.37 -4.12 -15.56
N ALA A 256 -24.01 -4.74 -14.57
CA ALA A 256 -23.78 -4.40 -13.17
C ALA A 256 -22.30 -4.65 -12.81
N LEU A 257 -21.67 -3.67 -12.15
CA LEU A 257 -20.27 -3.73 -11.72
C LEU A 257 -20.19 -3.77 -10.20
N ARG A 258 -19.16 -4.44 -9.71
CA ARG A 258 -18.85 -4.55 -8.29
C ARG A 258 -17.49 -3.95 -8.01
N ARG A 259 -17.36 -3.32 -6.87
CA ARG A 259 -16.08 -2.81 -6.38
C ARG A 259 -15.30 -3.95 -5.72
N VAL A 260 -14.14 -4.27 -6.27
CA VAL A 260 -13.24 -5.30 -5.72
C VAL A 260 -11.90 -4.68 -5.42
N GLY A 261 -11.33 -5.05 -4.27
CA GLY A 261 -10.00 -4.68 -3.87
C GLY A 261 -9.27 -5.82 -3.18
N LEU A 262 -7.96 -5.73 -3.18
CA LEU A 262 -7.07 -6.64 -2.46
C LEU A 262 -5.90 -5.89 -1.86
N ASN A 263 -5.44 -6.37 -0.71
CA ASN A 263 -4.20 -5.97 -0.06
C ASN A 263 -3.55 -7.22 0.52
N PHE A 264 -2.32 -7.50 0.10
CA PHE A 264 -1.55 -8.64 0.57
C PHE A 264 -0.15 -8.22 0.96
N GLY A 265 0.34 -8.76 2.08
CA GLY A 265 1.69 -8.54 2.55
C GLY A 265 2.31 -9.81 3.10
N ALA A 266 3.64 -9.90 2.98
CA ALA A 266 4.43 -10.98 3.54
C ALA A 266 5.78 -10.45 4.05
N GLY A 267 6.35 -11.09 5.06
CA GLY A 267 7.66 -10.80 5.63
C GLY A 267 7.61 -9.85 6.82
N TRP A 268 7.10 -8.64 6.66
CA TRP A 268 7.19 -7.61 7.70
C TRP A 268 6.28 -7.83 8.93
N THR A 269 5.22 -8.60 8.79
CA THR A 269 4.31 -8.95 9.89
C THR A 269 4.61 -10.31 10.51
N ASP A 270 5.60 -11.04 9.99
CA ASP A 270 5.90 -12.39 10.44
C ASP A 270 6.24 -12.44 11.94
N GLY A 271 5.69 -13.41 12.64
CA GLY A 271 5.90 -13.62 14.08
C GLY A 271 5.23 -12.61 15.00
N THR A 272 4.45 -11.64 14.48
CA THR A 272 3.79 -10.61 15.29
C THR A 272 2.37 -11.01 15.76
N GLY A 273 1.83 -12.09 15.23
CA GLY A 273 0.46 -12.54 15.52
C GLY A 273 -0.62 -11.77 14.77
N VAL A 274 -0.24 -10.97 13.77
CA VAL A 274 -1.16 -10.23 12.89
C VAL A 274 -0.70 -10.32 11.43
N LEU A 275 -1.64 -10.21 10.50
CA LEU A 275 -1.39 -10.19 9.06
C LEU A 275 -2.18 -9.05 8.42
N GLU A 276 -1.60 -8.41 7.39
CA GLU A 276 -2.26 -7.30 6.70
C GLU A 276 -3.12 -7.74 5.49
N ASN A 277 -3.35 -9.05 5.35
CA ASN A 277 -4.03 -9.62 4.20
C ASN A 277 -5.53 -9.38 4.26
N ALA A 278 -6.10 -8.83 3.20
CA ALA A 278 -7.53 -8.55 3.12
C ALA A 278 -8.04 -8.55 1.69
N LEU A 279 -9.30 -8.95 1.53
CA LEU A 279 -10.12 -8.76 0.35
C LEU A 279 -11.19 -7.71 0.65
N TYR A 280 -11.56 -6.94 -0.35
CA TYR A 280 -12.59 -5.89 -0.25
C TYR A 280 -13.63 -6.11 -1.33
N LEU A 281 -14.90 -6.03 -0.94
CA LEU A 281 -16.01 -6.25 -1.83
C LEU A 281 -17.16 -5.34 -1.47
N ASP A 282 -17.50 -4.41 -2.36
CA ASP A 282 -18.64 -3.49 -2.22
C ASP A 282 -18.66 -2.72 -0.89
N GLY A 283 -17.49 -2.23 -0.43
CA GLY A 283 -17.35 -1.48 0.82
C GLY A 283 -17.24 -2.34 2.09
N LYS A 284 -17.12 -3.65 1.96
CA LYS A 284 -16.86 -4.56 3.07
C LYS A 284 -15.45 -5.12 3.00
N VAL A 285 -14.80 -5.26 4.16
CA VAL A 285 -13.49 -5.90 4.30
C VAL A 285 -13.62 -7.32 4.81
N TYR A 286 -12.87 -8.22 4.20
CA TYR A 286 -12.74 -9.64 4.58
C TYR A 286 -11.26 -9.90 4.91
N PRO A 287 -10.84 -9.71 6.18
CA PRO A 287 -9.48 -9.99 6.58
C PRO A 287 -9.13 -11.47 6.39
N LEU A 288 -7.94 -11.73 5.87
CA LEU A 288 -7.40 -13.07 5.71
C LEU A 288 -6.33 -13.29 6.78
N TRP A 289 -6.64 -14.11 7.78
CA TRP A 289 -5.72 -14.45 8.87
C TRP A 289 -4.86 -15.67 8.49
N GLU A 290 -4.40 -15.67 7.25
CA GLU A 290 -3.52 -16.68 6.68
C GLU A 290 -2.48 -16.02 5.76
N PRO A 291 -1.28 -16.62 5.62
CA PRO A 291 -0.22 -16.05 4.81
C PRO A 291 -0.60 -16.07 3.32
N ILE A 292 -0.02 -15.13 2.58
CA ILE A 292 -0.01 -15.14 1.11
C ILE A 292 1.40 -15.47 0.66
N ALA A 293 1.53 -16.56 -0.11
CA ALA A 293 2.76 -16.92 -0.76
C ALA A 293 2.95 -16.10 -2.05
N PHE A 294 4.02 -15.32 -2.10
CA PHE A 294 4.48 -14.64 -3.30
C PHE A 294 5.53 -15.49 -3.98
N THR A 295 5.32 -15.86 -5.24
CA THR A 295 6.28 -16.60 -6.04
C THR A 295 6.55 -15.84 -7.32
N PHE A 296 7.78 -15.37 -7.49
CA PHE A 296 8.19 -14.59 -8.66
C PHE A 296 9.69 -14.76 -8.94
N ASP A 297 10.10 -14.40 -10.15
CA ASP A 297 11.51 -14.41 -10.55
C ASP A 297 12.18 -13.09 -10.16
N THR A 298 13.06 -13.14 -9.15
CA THR A 298 13.81 -11.97 -8.66
C THR A 298 14.82 -11.42 -9.68
N ALA A 299 15.20 -12.21 -10.68
CA ALA A 299 16.06 -11.77 -11.79
C ALA A 299 15.25 -11.11 -12.92
N ASN A 300 13.94 -11.40 -13.01
CA ASN A 300 13.05 -10.85 -14.01
C ASN A 300 11.68 -10.51 -13.42
N LEU A 301 11.58 -9.37 -12.75
CA LEU A 301 10.34 -8.91 -12.11
C LEU A 301 9.18 -8.67 -13.09
N ARG A 302 9.45 -8.66 -14.40
CA ARG A 302 8.43 -8.56 -15.44
C ARG A 302 7.86 -9.92 -15.87
N ALA A 303 8.40 -11.02 -15.35
CA ALA A 303 7.73 -12.33 -15.45
C ALA A 303 6.50 -12.34 -14.53
N PRO A 304 5.49 -13.16 -14.83
CA PRO A 304 4.28 -13.27 -14.00
C PRO A 304 4.61 -13.69 -12.56
N TRP A 305 3.93 -13.06 -11.59
CA TRP A 305 3.99 -13.43 -10.18
C TRP A 305 2.79 -14.28 -9.82
N LYS A 306 2.97 -15.25 -8.90
CA LYS A 306 1.88 -16.04 -8.33
C LYS A 306 1.65 -15.61 -6.89
N LEU A 307 0.39 -15.34 -6.53
CA LEU A 307 -0.05 -15.01 -5.18
C LEU A 307 -1.12 -16.02 -4.76
N ARG A 308 -0.86 -16.76 -3.67
CA ARG A 308 -1.76 -17.84 -3.23
C ARG A 308 -1.84 -17.90 -1.71
N THR A 309 -2.99 -18.32 -1.21
CA THR A 309 -3.11 -18.86 0.14
C THR A 309 -2.62 -20.32 0.13
N PRO A 310 -1.50 -20.66 0.84
CA PRO A 310 -0.91 -22.00 0.73
C PRO A 310 -1.77 -23.10 1.36
N ASN A 311 -2.61 -22.75 2.33
CA ASN A 311 -3.39 -23.72 3.11
C ASN A 311 -4.90 -23.66 2.83
N SER A 312 -5.32 -22.82 1.89
CA SER A 312 -6.71 -22.68 1.48
C SER A 312 -6.80 -22.38 -0.02
N ASP A 313 -8.02 -22.26 -0.54
CA ASP A 313 -8.31 -21.85 -1.91
C ASP A 313 -8.91 -20.42 -1.98
N ARG A 314 -8.65 -19.59 -0.95
CA ARG A 314 -9.20 -18.23 -0.88
C ARG A 314 -8.56 -17.28 -1.88
N VAL A 315 -7.30 -17.48 -2.21
CA VAL A 315 -6.56 -16.68 -3.18
C VAL A 315 -5.76 -17.58 -4.11
N ASP A 316 -6.00 -17.47 -5.40
CA ASP A 316 -5.19 -18.08 -6.47
C ASP A 316 -5.11 -17.08 -7.62
N LEU A 317 -4.10 -16.21 -7.56
CA LEU A 317 -3.93 -15.11 -8.49
C LEU A 317 -2.62 -15.20 -9.24
N THR A 318 -2.68 -14.75 -10.50
CA THR A 318 -1.51 -14.39 -11.30
C THR A 318 -1.48 -12.89 -11.45
N PHE A 319 -0.40 -12.26 -11.03
CA PHE A 319 -0.11 -10.87 -11.36
C PHE A 319 0.74 -10.84 -12.62
N THR A 320 0.26 -10.13 -13.64
CA THR A 320 0.94 -9.97 -14.93
C THR A 320 1.52 -8.56 -15.01
N PRO A 321 2.85 -8.39 -14.89
CA PRO A 321 3.50 -7.10 -14.97
C PRO A 321 3.38 -6.44 -16.34
N VAL A 322 3.16 -5.11 -16.35
CA VAL A 322 3.24 -4.26 -17.56
C VAL A 322 4.44 -3.33 -17.50
N PHE A 323 4.86 -2.91 -16.29
CA PHE A 323 6.01 -2.05 -16.07
C PHE A 323 6.64 -2.35 -14.70
N SER A 324 7.93 -2.08 -14.56
CA SER A 324 8.65 -2.15 -13.27
C SER A 324 9.49 -0.90 -13.08
N ARG A 325 9.35 -0.30 -11.88
CA ARG A 325 10.15 0.83 -11.39
C ARG A 325 11.07 0.31 -10.32
N ARG A 326 12.36 0.63 -10.41
CA ARG A 326 13.33 0.32 -9.37
C ARG A 326 13.86 1.59 -8.75
N GLN A 327 13.91 1.62 -7.43
CA GLN A 327 14.54 2.66 -6.64
C GLN A 327 15.56 2.02 -5.70
N ASP A 328 16.83 2.41 -5.81
CA ASP A 328 17.91 1.95 -4.92
C ASP A 328 18.62 3.18 -4.34
N THR A 329 18.42 3.42 -3.06
CA THR A 329 19.06 4.50 -2.31
C THR A 329 20.03 3.89 -1.31
N ASN A 330 21.32 4.16 -1.46
CA ASN A 330 22.36 3.67 -0.56
C ASN A 330 23.20 4.83 -0.02
N LEU A 331 22.98 5.15 1.27
CA LEU A 331 23.65 6.23 1.99
C LEU A 331 24.38 5.63 3.23
N PHE A 332 25.36 4.74 3.01
CA PHE A 332 26.15 4.05 4.04
C PHE A 332 25.30 3.31 5.09
N VAL A 333 24.70 4.04 6.04
CA VAL A 333 23.89 3.47 7.14
C VAL A 333 22.43 3.29 6.75
N ILE A 334 21.96 3.98 5.72
CA ILE A 334 20.60 3.91 5.20
C ILE A 334 20.66 3.25 3.82
N ARG A 335 19.89 2.20 3.64
CA ARG A 335 19.68 1.57 2.33
C ARG A 335 18.19 1.29 2.16
N MET A 336 17.63 1.70 1.06
CA MET A 336 16.27 1.40 0.66
C MET A 336 16.30 0.90 -0.77
N MET A 337 15.79 -0.29 -1.00
CA MET A 337 15.62 -0.89 -2.31
C MET A 337 14.14 -1.21 -2.46
N LEU A 338 13.51 -0.57 -3.43
CA LEU A 338 12.11 -0.76 -3.77
C LEU A 338 12.01 -1.14 -5.25
N ASP A 339 11.58 -2.34 -5.50
CA ASP A 339 11.09 -2.75 -6.80
C ASP A 339 9.57 -2.70 -6.78
N GLN A 340 8.99 -1.74 -7.48
CA GLN A 340 7.54 -1.57 -7.61
C GLN A 340 7.10 -1.89 -9.02
N VAL A 341 6.20 -2.84 -9.15
CA VAL A 341 5.75 -3.41 -10.41
C VAL A 341 4.28 -3.10 -10.61
N MET A 342 3.94 -2.47 -11.74
CA MET A 342 2.58 -2.17 -12.17
C MET A 342 2.08 -3.30 -13.05
N GLY A 343 0.82 -3.69 -12.91
CA GLY A 343 0.25 -4.80 -13.68
C GLY A 343 -1.20 -5.07 -13.38
N HIS A 344 -1.60 -6.30 -13.64
CA HIS A 344 -2.99 -6.74 -13.48
C HIS A 344 -3.03 -8.09 -12.77
N PHE A 345 -4.02 -8.26 -11.88
CA PHE A 345 -4.33 -9.53 -11.23
C PHE A 345 -5.42 -10.26 -11.99
N SER A 346 -5.19 -11.53 -12.30
CA SER A 346 -6.19 -12.43 -12.88
C SER A 346 -6.21 -13.75 -12.11
N GLY A 347 -7.36 -14.38 -12.03
CA GLY A 347 -7.61 -15.61 -11.30
C GLY A 347 -8.78 -15.47 -10.34
N ARG A 348 -8.76 -16.14 -9.20
CA ARG A 348 -9.91 -16.16 -8.30
C ARG A 348 -9.57 -15.75 -6.88
N ILE A 349 -10.55 -15.12 -6.23
CA ILE A 349 -10.58 -14.87 -4.81
C ILE A 349 -11.88 -15.40 -4.22
N ALA A 350 -11.87 -15.78 -2.94
CA ALA A 350 -13.06 -16.24 -2.26
C ALA A 350 -13.22 -15.55 -0.90
N VAL A 351 -14.44 -15.11 -0.60
CA VAL A 351 -14.81 -14.50 0.68
C VAL A 351 -15.90 -15.33 1.34
N ASP A 352 -15.84 -15.44 2.66
CA ASP A 352 -16.92 -16.03 3.45
C ASP A 352 -17.80 -14.88 3.95
N ARG A 353 -19.05 -14.86 3.53
CA ARG A 353 -20.04 -13.87 3.93
C ARG A 353 -20.61 -14.18 5.31
N GLU A 354 -21.26 -13.19 5.93
CA GLU A 354 -22.08 -13.41 7.11
C GLU A 354 -23.15 -14.46 6.78
N GLY A 355 -23.26 -15.47 7.66
CA GLY A 355 -24.14 -16.63 7.41
C GLY A 355 -23.44 -17.85 6.84
N GLY A 356 -22.13 -17.78 6.56
CA GLY A 356 -21.31 -18.91 6.13
C GLY A 356 -21.39 -19.21 4.63
N GLU A 357 -22.04 -18.37 3.86
CA GLU A 357 -22.04 -18.47 2.40
C GLU A 357 -20.66 -18.05 1.85
N ARG A 358 -20.10 -18.93 1.02
CA ARG A 358 -18.84 -18.66 0.32
C ARG A 358 -19.11 -18.09 -1.05
N GLU A 359 -18.54 -16.93 -1.33
CA GLU A 359 -18.60 -16.30 -2.64
C GLU A 359 -17.23 -16.32 -3.31
N VAL A 360 -17.19 -16.83 -4.54
CA VAL A 360 -15.99 -16.83 -5.40
C VAL A 360 -16.15 -15.73 -6.44
N ILE A 361 -15.12 -14.90 -6.57
CA ILE A 361 -15.04 -13.83 -7.56
C ILE A 361 -13.90 -14.14 -8.52
N GLU A 362 -14.22 -14.23 -9.80
CA GLU A 362 -13.21 -14.31 -10.86
C GLU A 362 -12.73 -12.91 -11.21
N LEU A 363 -11.42 -12.75 -11.26
CA LEU A 363 -10.76 -11.52 -11.65
C LEU A 363 -10.19 -11.68 -13.06
N ASP A 364 -10.53 -10.76 -13.93
CA ASP A 364 -9.95 -10.61 -15.24
C ASP A 364 -9.28 -9.25 -15.36
N ALA A 365 -7.95 -9.24 -15.25
CA ALA A 365 -7.12 -8.07 -15.38
C ALA A 365 -7.43 -6.93 -14.37
N LEU A 366 -7.68 -7.24 -13.08
CA LEU A 366 -7.83 -6.23 -12.04
C LEU A 366 -6.52 -5.43 -11.91
N PRO A 367 -6.53 -4.10 -12.13
CA PRO A 367 -5.32 -3.30 -12.06
C PRO A 367 -4.73 -3.26 -10.65
N GLY A 368 -3.40 -3.21 -10.58
CA GLY A 368 -2.72 -3.12 -9.29
C GLY A 368 -1.21 -3.00 -9.38
N ILE A 369 -0.58 -3.08 -8.23
CA ILE A 369 0.87 -3.05 -8.05
C ILE A 369 1.32 -4.20 -7.16
N ALA A 370 2.58 -4.62 -7.36
CA ALA A 370 3.28 -5.54 -6.48
C ALA A 370 4.67 -4.99 -6.17
N GLU A 371 5.19 -5.29 -4.97
CA GLU A 371 6.48 -4.78 -4.50
C GLU A 371 7.37 -5.88 -3.92
N ASP A 372 8.66 -5.75 -4.21
CA ASP A 372 9.74 -6.38 -3.45
C ASP A 372 10.56 -5.27 -2.81
N HIS A 373 10.60 -5.23 -1.47
CA HIS A 373 11.17 -4.11 -0.75
C HIS A 373 12.12 -4.58 0.37
N PHE A 374 13.24 -3.89 0.46
CA PHE A 374 14.18 -4.00 1.56
C PHE A 374 14.54 -2.60 2.07
N ALA A 375 14.52 -2.43 3.39
CA ALA A 375 14.97 -1.20 4.03
C ALA A 375 15.91 -1.47 5.21
N ARG A 376 16.91 -0.59 5.32
CA ARG A 376 17.79 -0.41 6.46
C ARG A 376 17.89 1.08 6.72
N TRP A 377 17.32 1.54 7.83
CA TRP A 377 17.20 2.94 8.20
C TRP A 377 17.74 3.32 9.55
#